data_7def635702a748cb2d4fb6ca46e9c36a
#
_entry.id   7def635702a748cb2d4fb6ca46e9c36a
#
_cell.length_a   1.000
_cell.length_b   1.000
_cell.length_c   1.000
_cell.angle_alpha   90.00
_cell.angle_beta   90.00
_cell.angle_gamma   90.00
#
_symmetry.space_group_name_H-M   'P 1'
#
loop_
_entity.id
_entity.type
_entity.pdbx_description
1 polymer ?
#
loop_
_entity_poly.entity_id
_entity_poly.type
_entity_poly.pdbx_seq_one_letter_code
_entity_poly.pdbx_strand_id
1 'polypeptide(L)'
;EALAHEQPATFDIVTCMEMLEHVPDPASTVAACAQLVEPGGLLLFSTLNRNPKSYALAILGAEYILSLLPRGTHDWSKFVKPSEMATYARRAGLTQRALIGMTYNPFTKAFRLEPDTSVNYLTAFRRAADA
;
A
#
# COMPACT_ATOMS: atom_id res chain seq x y z
N GLU A 1 -5.02 -13.66 -5.55
CA GLU A 1 -4.10 -14.46 -6.39
C GLU A 1 -4.85 -15.28 -7.44
N ALA A 2 -6.00 -15.87 -7.11
CA ALA A 2 -6.78 -16.65 -8.08
C ALA A 2 -7.11 -15.85 -9.34
N LEU A 3 -7.54 -14.60 -9.20
CA LEU A 3 -7.85 -13.73 -10.34
C LEU A 3 -6.64 -13.51 -11.26
N ALA A 4 -5.43 -13.45 -10.69
CA ALA A 4 -4.23 -13.28 -11.49
C ALA A 4 -3.94 -14.50 -12.38
N HIS A 5 -4.32 -15.70 -11.94
CA HIS A 5 -4.22 -16.91 -12.78
C HIS A 5 -5.31 -16.96 -13.86
N GLU A 6 -6.50 -16.46 -13.56
CA GLU A 6 -7.64 -16.48 -14.48
C GLU A 6 -7.54 -15.40 -15.56
N GLN A 7 -7.07 -14.21 -15.20
CA GLN A 7 -7.05 -13.05 -16.08
C GLN A 7 -5.68 -12.35 -16.08
N PRO A 8 -4.59 -13.03 -16.43
CA PRO A 8 -3.26 -12.41 -16.44
C PRO A 8 -3.18 -11.34 -17.52
N ALA A 9 -2.46 -10.24 -17.22
CA ALA A 9 -2.17 -9.15 -18.16
C ALA A 9 -3.43 -8.54 -18.81
N THR A 10 -4.52 -8.44 -18.04
CA THR A 10 -5.84 -8.04 -18.58
C THR A 10 -6.15 -6.57 -18.32
N PHE A 11 -5.65 -6.01 -17.21
CA PHE A 11 -6.08 -4.70 -16.74
C PHE A 11 -5.06 -3.61 -17.06
N ASP A 12 -5.54 -2.44 -17.45
CA ASP A 12 -4.70 -1.25 -17.70
C ASP A 12 -4.16 -0.67 -16.40
N ILE A 13 -4.99 -0.69 -15.35
CA ILE A 13 -4.67 -0.15 -14.03
C ILE A 13 -5.16 -1.15 -12.98
N VAL A 14 -4.32 -1.43 -12.00
CA VAL A 14 -4.68 -2.24 -10.84
C VAL A 14 -4.44 -1.40 -9.58
N THR A 15 -5.42 -1.37 -8.70
CA THR A 15 -5.32 -0.69 -7.41
C THR A 15 -5.41 -1.70 -6.27
N CYS A 16 -4.59 -1.49 -5.26
CA CYS A 16 -4.58 -2.30 -4.03
C CYS A 16 -4.42 -1.33 -2.87
N MET A 17 -5.57 -0.82 -2.39
CA MET A 17 -5.61 0.28 -1.44
C MET A 17 -5.93 -0.24 -0.04
N GLU A 18 -5.07 0.08 0.93
CA GLU A 18 -5.24 -0.27 2.35
C GLU A 18 -5.50 -1.77 2.57
N MET A 19 -4.80 -2.62 1.83
CA MET A 19 -5.00 -4.07 1.88
C MET A 19 -3.75 -4.84 2.32
N LEU A 20 -2.56 -4.35 2.01
CA LEU A 20 -1.30 -5.09 2.23
C LEU A 20 -1.03 -5.38 3.71
N GLU A 21 -1.47 -4.51 4.61
CA GLU A 21 -1.35 -4.68 6.06
C GLU A 21 -2.29 -5.77 6.61
N HIS A 22 -3.20 -6.28 5.80
CA HIS A 22 -4.19 -7.29 6.19
C HIS A 22 -3.96 -8.66 5.54
N VAL A 23 -2.96 -8.79 4.65
CA VAL A 23 -2.69 -10.06 3.96
C VAL A 23 -1.54 -10.80 4.65
N PRO A 24 -1.52 -12.16 4.58
CA PRO A 24 -0.46 -12.95 5.21
C PRO A 24 0.92 -12.73 4.57
N ASP A 25 0.96 -12.55 3.26
CA ASP A 25 2.21 -12.38 2.49
C ASP A 25 2.06 -11.23 1.50
N PRO A 26 2.46 -10.00 1.89
CA PRO A 26 2.36 -8.86 1.00
C PRO A 26 3.19 -9.00 -0.28
N ALA A 27 4.32 -9.70 -0.24
CA ALA A 27 5.13 -9.91 -1.43
C ALA A 27 4.37 -10.70 -2.51
N SER A 28 3.65 -11.75 -2.13
CA SER A 28 2.85 -12.54 -3.08
C SER A 28 1.64 -11.76 -3.61
N THR A 29 1.05 -10.88 -2.79
CA THR A 29 -0.04 -10.00 -3.24
C THR A 29 0.46 -8.99 -4.25
N VAL A 30 1.61 -8.37 -4.02
CA VAL A 30 2.23 -7.44 -4.99
C VAL A 30 2.54 -8.17 -6.30
N ALA A 31 3.09 -9.37 -6.23
CA ALA A 31 3.37 -10.19 -7.42
C ALA A 31 2.09 -10.53 -8.20
N ALA A 32 1.01 -10.87 -7.51
CA ALA A 32 -0.30 -11.14 -8.15
C ALA A 32 -0.86 -9.89 -8.84
N CYS A 33 -0.78 -8.73 -8.20
CA CYS A 33 -1.18 -7.46 -8.81
C CYS A 33 -0.35 -7.15 -10.07
N ALA A 34 0.95 -7.44 -10.04
CA ALA A 34 1.82 -7.26 -11.20
C ALA A 34 1.43 -8.19 -12.37
N GLN A 35 0.95 -9.39 -12.07
CA GLN A 35 0.47 -10.32 -13.11
C GLN A 35 -0.85 -9.87 -13.73
N LEU A 36 -1.71 -9.22 -12.95
CA LEU A 36 -3.02 -8.75 -13.42
C LEU A 36 -2.92 -7.59 -14.41
N VAL A 37 -1.97 -6.70 -14.20
CA VAL A 37 -1.80 -5.51 -15.05
C VAL A 37 -1.10 -5.90 -16.36
N GLU A 38 -1.50 -5.28 -17.45
CA GLU A 38 -0.83 -5.48 -18.74
C GLU A 38 0.60 -4.90 -18.73
N PRO A 39 1.48 -5.38 -19.62
CA PRO A 39 2.78 -4.73 -19.79
C PRO A 39 2.62 -3.24 -20.11
N GLY A 40 3.37 -2.39 -19.42
CA GLY A 40 3.22 -0.92 -19.51
C GLY A 40 2.09 -0.34 -18.69
N GLY A 41 1.28 -1.15 -18.01
CA GLY A 41 0.18 -0.69 -17.16
C GLY A 41 0.63 -0.16 -15.81
N LEU A 42 -0.30 0.43 -15.08
CA LEU A 42 -0.05 1.10 -13.80
C LEU A 42 -0.62 0.29 -12.63
N LEU A 43 0.13 0.30 -11.52
CA LEU A 43 -0.32 -0.23 -10.24
C LEU A 43 -0.25 0.86 -9.19
N LEU A 44 -1.29 0.95 -8.38
CA LEU A 44 -1.38 1.90 -7.27
C LEU A 44 -1.58 1.12 -5.98
N PHE A 45 -0.71 1.38 -5.00
CA PHE A 45 -0.82 0.80 -3.67
C PHE A 45 -0.93 1.90 -2.64
N SER A 46 -1.71 1.66 -1.59
CA SER A 46 -1.65 2.46 -0.37
C SER A 46 -1.61 1.53 0.83
N THR A 47 -0.84 1.90 1.84
CA THR A 47 -0.72 1.13 3.07
C THR A 47 -0.09 2.00 4.16
N LEU A 48 0.18 1.39 5.32
CA LEU A 48 0.74 2.04 6.49
C LEU A 48 2.21 1.69 6.65
N ASN A 49 3.02 2.71 6.95
CA ASN A 49 4.46 2.57 7.18
C ASN A 49 4.72 2.05 8.60
N ARG A 50 5.65 1.10 8.75
CA ARG A 50 6.01 0.53 10.05
C ARG A 50 7.15 1.34 10.68
N ASN A 51 6.79 2.26 11.59
CA ASN A 51 7.74 3.04 12.38
C ASN A 51 7.07 3.49 13.70
N PRO A 52 7.82 4.07 14.67
CA PRO A 52 7.24 4.50 15.94
C PRO A 52 6.11 5.52 15.80
N LYS A 53 6.20 6.44 14.84
CA LYS A 53 5.17 7.45 14.60
C LYS A 53 3.86 6.82 14.12
N SER A 54 3.91 5.85 13.20
CA SER A 54 2.71 5.14 12.75
C SER A 54 2.08 4.33 13.87
N TYR A 55 2.88 3.73 14.74
CA TYR A 55 2.37 3.04 15.93
C TYR A 55 1.60 4.01 16.83
N ALA A 56 2.19 5.16 17.13
CA ALA A 56 1.56 6.15 17.99
C ALA A 56 0.25 6.68 17.41
N LEU A 57 0.23 7.00 16.12
CA LEU A 57 -0.95 7.62 15.49
C LEU A 57 -2.02 6.61 15.08
N ALA A 58 -1.64 5.47 14.49
CA ALA A 58 -2.62 4.51 14.00
C ALA A 58 -3.15 3.59 15.10
N ILE A 59 -2.29 3.15 16.01
CA ILE A 59 -2.66 2.20 17.06
C ILE A 59 -3.09 2.94 18.32
N LEU A 60 -2.19 3.70 18.94
CA LEU A 60 -2.50 4.36 20.21
C LEU A 60 -3.49 5.50 20.04
N GLY A 61 -3.32 6.33 18.99
CA GLY A 61 -4.20 7.47 18.76
C GLY A 61 -5.58 7.04 18.28
N ALA A 62 -5.67 6.36 17.15
CA ALA A 62 -6.95 6.07 16.52
C ALA A 62 -7.73 4.97 17.23
N GLU A 63 -7.07 3.88 17.67
CA GLU A 63 -7.78 2.74 18.26
C GLU A 63 -8.04 2.89 19.75
N TYR A 64 -7.09 3.46 20.51
CA TYR A 64 -7.19 3.50 21.98
C TYR A 64 -7.61 4.86 22.53
N ILE A 65 -6.96 5.94 22.12
CA ILE A 65 -7.20 7.27 22.71
C ILE A 65 -8.44 7.93 22.11
N LEU A 66 -8.51 8.03 20.77
CA LEU A 66 -9.59 8.72 20.09
C LEU A 66 -10.79 7.82 19.78
N SER A 67 -10.63 6.51 19.89
CA SER A 67 -11.68 5.53 19.60
C SER A 67 -12.34 5.71 18.22
N LEU A 68 -11.55 6.16 17.23
CA LEU A 68 -12.01 6.33 15.86
C LEU A 68 -12.22 4.99 15.15
N LEU A 69 -11.47 3.97 15.56
CA LEU A 69 -11.51 2.62 15.02
C LEU A 69 -11.61 1.60 16.16
N PRO A 70 -12.22 0.45 15.94
CA PRO A 70 -12.21 -0.63 16.93
C PRO A 70 -10.78 -1.04 17.26
N ARG A 71 -10.55 -1.41 18.52
CA ARG A 71 -9.25 -1.95 18.95
C ARG A 71 -8.93 -3.21 18.16
N GLY A 72 -7.66 -3.36 17.74
CA GLY A 72 -7.22 -4.51 16.96
C GLY A 72 -7.52 -4.39 15.46
N THR A 73 -8.03 -3.26 14.98
CA THR A 73 -8.23 -2.99 13.54
C THR A 73 -6.91 -3.11 12.78
N HIS A 74 -5.79 -2.62 13.37
CA HIS A 74 -4.48 -2.68 12.78
C HIS A 74 -3.53 -3.55 13.60
N ASP A 75 -2.75 -4.38 12.92
CA ASP A 75 -1.58 -5.06 13.47
C ASP A 75 -0.33 -4.33 12.94
N TRP A 76 0.32 -3.56 13.80
CA TRP A 76 1.47 -2.74 13.42
C TRP A 76 2.62 -3.58 12.83
N SER A 77 2.81 -4.82 13.31
CA SER A 77 3.86 -5.70 12.78
C SER A 77 3.68 -6.02 11.31
N LYS A 78 2.48 -5.87 10.78
CA LYS A 78 2.12 -6.10 9.37
C LYS A 78 2.17 -4.85 8.51
N PHE A 79 2.48 -3.68 9.10
CA PHE A 79 2.66 -2.46 8.33
C PHE A 79 3.89 -2.60 7.43
N VAL A 80 3.84 -1.99 6.26
CA VAL A 80 4.83 -2.18 5.20
C VAL A 80 5.62 -0.89 4.99
N LYS A 81 6.94 -0.95 5.21
CA LYS A 81 7.81 0.20 4.94
C LYS A 81 7.89 0.47 3.44
N PRO A 82 8.02 1.75 3.00
CA PRO A 82 8.23 2.06 1.59
C PRO A 82 9.41 1.30 0.96
N SER A 83 10.48 1.06 1.71
CA SER A 83 11.62 0.28 1.24
C SER A 83 11.28 -1.20 1.02
N GLU A 84 10.45 -1.77 1.86
CA GLU A 84 9.95 -3.14 1.70
C GLU A 84 9.04 -3.23 0.47
N MET A 85 8.12 -2.27 0.32
CA MET A 85 7.25 -2.18 -0.85
C MET A 85 8.06 -2.08 -2.15
N ALA A 86 9.10 -1.24 -2.17
CA ALA A 86 9.97 -1.08 -3.33
C ALA A 86 10.69 -2.39 -3.67
N THR A 87 11.09 -3.16 -2.66
CA THR A 87 11.72 -4.47 -2.86
C THR A 87 10.74 -5.48 -3.47
N TYR A 88 9.53 -5.56 -2.94
CA TYR A 88 8.50 -6.46 -3.49
C TYR A 88 8.17 -6.11 -4.94
N ALA A 89 8.02 -4.82 -5.23
CA ALA A 89 7.71 -4.33 -6.55
C ALA A 89 8.84 -4.63 -7.55
N ARG A 90 10.08 -4.37 -7.17
CA ARG A 90 11.25 -4.62 -8.02
C ARG A 90 11.37 -6.11 -8.37
N ARG A 91 11.15 -6.99 -7.41
CA ARG A 91 11.16 -8.45 -7.64
C ARG A 91 10.04 -8.89 -8.56
N ALA A 92 8.95 -8.15 -8.61
CA ALA A 92 7.81 -8.42 -9.49
C ALA A 92 7.93 -7.75 -10.87
N GLY A 93 9.05 -7.12 -11.18
CA GLY A 93 9.28 -6.48 -12.48
C GLY A 93 8.64 -5.11 -12.61
N LEU A 94 8.41 -4.42 -11.50
CA LEU A 94 7.77 -3.10 -11.46
C LEU A 94 8.79 -1.99 -11.26
N THR A 95 8.54 -0.84 -11.86
CA THR A 95 9.35 0.37 -11.69
C THR A 95 8.54 1.41 -10.93
N GLN A 96 9.11 1.94 -9.85
CA GLN A 96 8.46 2.97 -9.04
C GLN A 96 8.38 4.29 -9.82
N ARG A 97 7.19 4.88 -9.86
CA ARG A 97 6.93 6.15 -10.55
C ARG A 97 6.63 7.28 -9.59
N ALA A 98 6.04 6.99 -8.44
CA ALA A 98 5.69 8.00 -7.45
C ALA A 98 5.59 7.38 -6.06
N LEU A 99 5.89 8.19 -5.04
CA LEU A 99 5.68 7.87 -3.64
C LEU A 99 5.26 9.16 -2.95
N ILE A 100 4.10 9.16 -2.30
CA ILE A 100 3.57 10.33 -1.62
C ILE A 100 2.87 9.90 -0.33
N GLY A 101 2.97 10.75 0.69
CA GLY A 101 2.27 10.54 1.96
C GLY A 101 0.81 10.93 1.88
N MET A 102 0.01 10.34 2.74
CA MET A 102 -1.36 10.74 2.97
C MET A 102 -1.55 11.00 4.45
N THR A 103 -2.00 12.21 4.80
CA THR A 103 -2.24 12.61 6.20
C THR A 103 -3.71 12.85 6.43
N TYR A 104 -4.15 12.60 7.66
CA TYR A 104 -5.53 12.80 8.09
C TYR A 104 -5.57 13.73 9.28
N ASN A 105 -6.41 14.79 9.17
CA ASN A 105 -6.66 15.69 10.27
C ASN A 105 -7.98 15.32 10.95
N PRO A 106 -7.97 14.77 12.18
CA PRO A 106 -9.20 14.34 12.86
C PRO A 106 -10.12 15.50 13.26
N PHE A 107 -9.60 16.73 13.36
CA PHE A 107 -10.40 17.91 13.69
C PHE A 107 -11.23 18.38 12.50
N THR A 108 -10.63 18.46 11.32
CA THR A 108 -11.32 18.87 10.09
C THR A 108 -11.89 17.69 9.30
N LYS A 109 -11.51 16.45 9.66
CA LYS A 109 -11.86 15.22 8.94
C LYS A 109 -11.39 15.24 7.47
N ALA A 110 -10.30 15.97 7.18
CA ALA A 110 -9.75 16.11 5.84
C ALA A 110 -8.53 15.23 5.65
N PHE A 111 -8.42 14.62 4.46
CA PHE A 111 -7.22 13.94 3.99
C PHE A 111 -6.42 14.86 3.09
N ARG A 112 -5.09 14.75 3.13
CA ARG A 112 -4.18 15.51 2.26
C ARG A 112 -3.08 14.60 1.74
N LEU A 113 -2.70 14.83 0.48
CA LEU A 113 -1.49 14.23 -0.08
C LEU A 113 -0.32 15.17 0.21
N GLU A 114 0.73 14.63 0.82
CA GLU A 114 1.89 15.39 1.29
C GLU A 114 3.17 14.57 1.09
N PRO A 115 4.37 15.20 1.10
CA PRO A 115 5.63 14.45 1.02
C PRO A 115 5.88 13.51 2.20
N ASP A 116 5.24 13.73 3.36
CA ASP A 116 5.43 12.94 4.57
C ASP A 116 4.81 11.54 4.42
N THR A 117 5.67 10.52 4.25
CA THR A 117 5.28 9.10 4.12
C THR A 117 5.37 8.33 5.44
N SER A 118 5.51 9.03 6.56
CA SER A 118 5.81 8.38 7.85
C SER A 118 4.68 7.54 8.42
N VAL A 119 3.43 7.79 8.06
CA VAL A 119 2.28 7.02 8.56
C VAL A 119 1.59 6.28 7.42
N ASN A 120 0.81 6.99 6.62
CA ASN A 120 0.11 6.42 5.47
C ASN A 120 0.76 6.95 4.19
N TYR A 121 0.88 6.10 3.17
CA TYR A 121 1.46 6.52 1.90
C TYR A 121 0.79 5.82 0.73
N LEU A 122 0.88 6.49 -0.43
CA LEU A 122 0.51 5.93 -1.73
C LEU A 122 1.76 5.80 -2.57
N THR A 123 1.84 4.74 -3.35
CA THR A 123 2.94 4.55 -4.28
C THR A 123 2.40 4.01 -5.60
N ALA A 124 2.98 4.49 -6.70
CA ALA A 124 2.62 4.08 -8.05
C ALA A 124 3.80 3.39 -8.71
N PHE A 125 3.49 2.29 -9.38
CA PHE A 125 4.47 1.53 -10.15
C PHE A 125 3.96 1.34 -11.57
N ARG A 126 4.90 1.12 -12.49
CA ARG A 126 4.60 0.73 -13.86
C ARG A 126 5.22 -0.65 -14.12
N ARG A 127 4.44 -1.54 -14.71
CA ARG A 127 4.96 -2.80 -15.19
C ARG A 127 5.81 -2.55 -16.43
N ALA A 128 7.00 -3.19 -16.52
CA ALA A 128 7.84 -3.09 -17.69
C ALA A 128 7.06 -3.51 -18.95
N ALA A 129 7.25 -2.76 -20.02
CA ALA A 129 6.72 -3.15 -21.32
C ALA A 129 7.51 -4.35 -21.83
N ASP A 130 6.83 -5.29 -22.48
CA ASP A 130 7.51 -6.40 -23.11
C ASP A 130 8.36 -5.87 -24.27
N ALA A 131 9.60 -6.37 -24.31
CA ALA A 131 10.52 -5.99 -25.37
C ALA A 131 10.14 -6.62 -26.72
#